data_2a8a40e58a2b9540f3f3f38f6a3e6841
#
_entry.id   2a8a40e58a2b9540f3f3f38f6a3e6841
#
_cell.length_a   1.000
_cell.length_b   1.000
_cell.length_c   1.000
_cell.angle_alpha   90.00
_cell.angle_beta   90.00
_cell.angle_gamma   90.00
#
_symmetry.space_group_name_H-M   'P 1'
#
loop_
_entity.id
_entity.type
_entity.pdbx_description
1 polymer ?
#
loop_
_entity_poly.entity_id
_entity_poly.type
_entity_poly.pdbx_seq_one_letter_code
_entity_poly.pdbx_strand_id
1 'polypeptide(L)'
;MTTLKKNSLLIIAASLALSACGGDSGPLPFLTLDGAAPLVIGHRGLPGLYPEETQPAYEAAADAGADSLEMDLHLSRDCVLVARHNPWLSDNTNIAAVAQGNAAVAARKRTVPGVLVNVGYSLSTYGGPAQYLSDRTDALDPKSVLKSLVVDGEDHTGDWAISDFTVAELKQWIGGTTYDARTERPTALNGKYPVLTMQEIIDIAKAKGAAAGRTISVYPEAKNPLWNNAQAIANGCGTGSHPFEDAIVKLVKDNNLNSKSAAILIQSFDPASLKYLRAAGLNTKLVQLVDGNDVNYKTGAMIYQTDDVYNFVDGRPYSWTVAGDGRYFGAMLTPAGLAEIKTYADGIGPWKPQVMALTVSPLKTSNADGTPYTGALADVNSVTPTSLIADAHKAGLFVHTYTFRNEQKYLAGIYKGDPTAEYLAYFRAGVDGVFSDFANTASAARAVYLKETGR
;
A
#
# COMPACT_ATOMS: atom_id res chain seq x y z
N MET A 1 4.62 57.99 41.50
CA MET A 1 5.02 56.74 42.21
C MET A 1 4.02 55.70 41.85
N THR A 2 4.32 54.82 40.89
CA THR A 2 3.52 53.66 40.59
C THR A 2 4.44 52.62 39.96
N THR A 3 4.73 51.56 40.69
CA THR A 3 5.70 50.52 40.42
C THR A 3 5.18 49.53 39.37
N LEU A 4 5.92 49.38 38.27
CA LEU A 4 5.73 48.29 37.29
C LEU A 4 6.22 46.97 37.90
N LYS A 5 5.36 45.96 37.95
CA LYS A 5 5.73 44.57 38.23
C LYS A 5 6.20 43.95 36.93
N LYS A 6 7.45 43.53 36.86
CA LYS A 6 8.02 42.65 35.82
C LYS A 6 7.60 41.19 36.11
N ASN A 7 6.82 40.62 35.21
CA ASN A 7 6.61 39.16 35.21
C ASN A 7 7.76 38.49 34.48
N SER A 8 8.59 37.79 35.23
CA SER A 8 9.65 36.94 34.68
C SER A 8 9.01 35.60 34.24
N LEU A 9 9.07 35.28 32.95
CA LEU A 9 8.79 33.97 32.40
C LEU A 9 9.94 33.03 32.80
N LEU A 10 9.65 32.04 33.61
CA LEU A 10 10.60 30.94 33.94
C LEU A 10 10.58 29.95 32.78
N ILE A 11 11.64 29.98 31.97
CA ILE A 11 11.93 28.89 31.01
C ILE A 11 12.59 27.80 31.82
N ILE A 12 11.87 26.69 32.05
CA ILE A 12 12.44 25.46 32.64
C ILE A 12 13.21 24.75 31.52
N ALA A 13 14.49 25.00 31.42
CA ALA A 13 15.42 24.16 30.67
C ALA A 13 15.67 22.89 31.52
N ALA A 14 15.10 21.78 31.12
CA ALA A 14 15.42 20.47 31.70
C ALA A 14 16.84 20.09 31.26
N SER A 15 17.82 20.44 32.07
CA SER A 15 19.19 19.94 31.94
C SER A 15 19.22 18.49 32.38
N LEU A 16 19.28 17.54 31.45
CA LEU A 16 19.68 16.16 31.74
C LEU A 16 21.13 16.17 32.18
N ALA A 17 21.35 16.08 33.49
CA ALA A 17 22.67 15.80 34.05
C ALA A 17 23.05 14.35 33.67
N LEU A 18 23.95 14.18 32.72
CA LEU A 18 24.63 12.91 32.46
C LEU A 18 25.55 12.64 33.67
N SER A 19 25.13 11.76 34.57
CA SER A 19 26.02 11.11 35.50
C SER A 19 26.89 10.13 34.72
N ALA A 20 28.15 10.46 34.50
CA ALA A 20 29.15 9.57 33.98
C ALA A 20 29.48 8.49 35.01
N CYS A 21 28.73 7.37 34.98
CA CYS A 21 29.21 6.08 35.48
C CYS A 21 29.67 5.29 34.27
N GLY A 22 30.95 4.98 34.15
CA GLY A 22 31.52 4.13 33.12
C GLY A 22 30.97 2.71 33.24
N GLY A 23 29.91 2.43 32.54
CA GLY A 23 29.44 1.11 32.19
C GLY A 23 29.34 1.09 30.66
N ASP A 24 29.75 0.00 30.07
CA ASP A 24 29.67 -0.29 28.64
C ASP A 24 28.16 -0.20 28.23
N SER A 25 27.73 1.01 27.91
CA SER A 25 26.36 1.24 27.45
C SER A 25 26.30 0.75 26.01
N GLY A 26 25.73 -0.46 25.82
CA GLY A 26 25.43 -0.96 24.49
C GLY A 26 24.64 0.05 23.67
N PRO A 27 24.53 -0.12 22.34
CA PRO A 27 23.83 0.81 21.47
C PRO A 27 22.39 1.05 21.94
N LEU A 28 21.94 2.31 21.92
CA LEU A 28 20.58 2.69 22.29
C LEU A 28 19.57 1.96 21.40
N PRO A 29 18.39 1.53 21.92
CA PRO A 29 17.35 0.92 21.11
C PRO A 29 16.91 1.85 19.96
N PHE A 30 16.46 1.28 18.84
CA PHE A 30 15.85 2.08 17.77
C PHE A 30 14.56 2.74 18.25
N LEU A 31 14.13 3.79 17.55
CA LEU A 31 12.86 4.51 17.84
C LEU A 31 11.61 3.76 17.33
N THR A 32 11.78 2.57 16.78
CA THR A 32 10.71 1.67 16.37
C THR A 32 9.90 1.15 17.58
N LEU A 33 8.69 0.69 17.36
CA LEU A 33 7.80 0.21 18.42
C LEU A 33 8.41 -0.92 19.27
N ASP A 34 9.16 -1.82 18.64
CA ASP A 34 9.79 -2.98 19.32
C ASP A 34 11.29 -2.79 19.59
N GLY A 35 11.86 -1.63 19.24
CA GLY A 35 13.27 -1.33 19.39
C GLY A 35 14.19 -2.08 18.44
N ALA A 36 13.65 -2.80 17.44
CA ALA A 36 14.42 -3.48 16.39
C ALA A 36 14.73 -2.54 15.22
N ALA A 37 15.65 -2.96 14.33
CA ALA A 37 15.92 -2.20 13.11
C ALA A 37 14.67 -2.10 12.23
N PRO A 38 14.42 -0.95 11.57
CA PRO A 38 13.26 -0.79 10.68
C PRO A 38 13.32 -1.77 9.51
N LEU A 39 12.18 -2.33 9.13
CA LEU A 39 12.07 -3.30 8.04
C LEU A 39 12.23 -2.64 6.67
N VAL A 40 12.85 -3.35 5.74
CA VAL A 40 12.81 -3.06 4.29
C VAL A 40 11.80 -4.01 3.64
N ILE A 41 10.74 -3.46 3.09
CA ILE A 41 9.66 -4.20 2.43
C ILE A 41 9.81 -3.97 0.92
N GLY A 42 10.09 -5.03 0.16
CA GLY A 42 10.17 -4.99 -1.30
C GLY A 42 8.76 -4.90 -1.87
N HIS A 43 8.32 -3.66 -2.16
CA HIS A 43 7.00 -3.34 -2.69
C HIS A 43 6.85 -3.94 -4.09
N ARG A 44 5.98 -4.96 -4.24
CA ARG A 44 5.81 -5.76 -5.46
C ARG A 44 7.12 -6.38 -5.99
N GLY A 45 8.07 -6.66 -5.06
CA GLY A 45 9.42 -7.10 -5.35
C GLY A 45 10.44 -5.94 -5.47
N LEU A 46 11.07 -5.78 -6.64
CA LEU A 46 12.03 -4.71 -6.97
C LEU A 46 11.61 -4.02 -8.28
N PRO A 47 10.43 -3.36 -8.33
CA PRO A 47 9.85 -2.86 -9.57
C PRO A 47 10.60 -1.68 -10.18
N GLY A 48 11.52 -1.07 -9.46
CA GLY A 48 12.44 -0.08 -10.03
C GLY A 48 13.39 -0.64 -11.09
N LEU A 49 13.62 -1.95 -11.10
CA LEU A 49 14.57 -2.63 -11.99
C LEU A 49 13.94 -3.79 -12.79
N TYR A 50 12.78 -4.31 -12.38
CA TYR A 50 12.11 -5.47 -12.98
C TYR A 50 10.63 -5.16 -13.16
N PRO A 51 9.90 -5.85 -14.05
CA PRO A 51 8.43 -5.80 -14.05
C PRO A 51 7.89 -6.22 -12.68
N GLU A 52 6.98 -5.41 -12.13
CA GLU A 52 6.41 -5.65 -10.79
C GLU A 52 5.71 -7.00 -10.70
N GLU A 53 5.73 -7.59 -9.50
CA GLU A 53 5.04 -8.84 -9.17
C GLU A 53 5.40 -10.02 -10.07
N THR A 54 6.65 -10.05 -10.52
CA THR A 54 7.23 -11.17 -11.27
C THR A 54 8.28 -11.90 -10.45
N GLN A 55 8.56 -13.15 -10.82
CA GLN A 55 9.58 -13.95 -10.12
C GLN A 55 10.93 -13.22 -10.00
N PRO A 56 11.53 -12.65 -11.08
CA PRO A 56 12.81 -11.96 -10.94
C PRO A 56 12.73 -10.71 -10.06
N ALA A 57 11.57 -10.01 -9.99
CA ALA A 57 11.42 -8.86 -9.11
C ALA A 57 11.46 -9.29 -7.62
N TYR A 58 10.79 -10.37 -7.26
CA TYR A 58 10.79 -10.89 -5.88
C TYR A 58 12.14 -11.49 -5.49
N GLU A 59 12.75 -12.29 -6.36
CA GLU A 59 14.08 -12.85 -6.12
C GLU A 59 15.14 -11.76 -5.93
N ALA A 60 15.11 -10.74 -6.78
CA ALA A 60 16.02 -9.60 -6.68
C ALA A 60 15.80 -8.76 -5.41
N ALA A 61 14.55 -8.56 -4.98
CA ALA A 61 14.27 -7.88 -3.71
C ALA A 61 14.83 -8.65 -2.51
N ALA A 62 14.63 -9.97 -2.48
CA ALA A 62 15.18 -10.85 -1.45
C ALA A 62 16.72 -10.80 -1.41
N ASP A 63 17.37 -10.88 -2.57
CA ASP A 63 18.82 -10.84 -2.72
C ASP A 63 19.39 -9.44 -2.35
N ALA A 64 18.61 -8.38 -2.58
CA ALA A 64 18.97 -7.02 -2.18
C ALA A 64 18.79 -6.75 -0.66
N GLY A 65 18.34 -7.72 0.12
CA GLY A 65 18.21 -7.60 1.57
C GLY A 65 16.86 -7.15 2.07
N ALA A 66 15.80 -7.22 1.26
CA ALA A 66 14.43 -7.03 1.74
C ALA A 66 14.08 -8.05 2.83
N ASP A 67 13.42 -7.60 3.90
CA ASP A 67 12.96 -8.46 5.01
C ASP A 67 11.58 -9.05 4.72
N SER A 68 10.84 -8.43 3.82
CA SER A 68 9.50 -8.86 3.41
C SER A 68 9.29 -8.64 1.91
N LEU A 69 8.55 -9.54 1.27
CA LEU A 69 8.11 -9.45 -0.12
C LEU A 69 6.64 -9.11 -0.14
N GLU A 70 6.33 -7.91 -0.59
CA GLU A 70 4.95 -7.43 -0.66
C GLU A 70 4.32 -7.81 -2.01
N MET A 71 3.01 -8.04 -2.01
CA MET A 71 2.21 -8.40 -3.17
C MET A 71 0.77 -7.93 -3.04
N ASP A 72 0.16 -7.59 -4.17
CA ASP A 72 -1.25 -7.20 -4.31
C ASP A 72 -2.10 -8.37 -4.78
N LEU A 73 -3.16 -8.76 -4.06
CA LEU A 73 -3.91 -9.98 -4.33
C LEU A 73 -5.26 -9.73 -5.00
N HIS A 74 -5.57 -10.57 -5.98
CA HIS A 74 -6.89 -10.76 -6.58
C HIS A 74 -7.19 -12.23 -6.76
N LEU A 75 -8.50 -12.58 -6.99
CA LEU A 75 -8.87 -13.94 -7.36
C LEU A 75 -8.97 -14.10 -8.88
N SER A 76 -8.36 -15.18 -9.37
CA SER A 76 -8.59 -15.69 -10.72
C SER A 76 -9.98 -16.31 -10.86
N ARG A 77 -10.39 -16.63 -12.10
CA ARG A 77 -11.68 -17.30 -12.39
C ARG A 77 -11.83 -18.65 -11.68
N ASP A 78 -10.73 -19.37 -11.49
CA ASP A 78 -10.68 -20.64 -10.79
C ASP A 78 -10.29 -20.53 -9.31
N CYS A 79 -10.56 -19.34 -8.72
CA CYS A 79 -10.51 -19.11 -7.27
C CYS A 79 -9.11 -19.21 -6.64
N VAL A 80 -8.07 -18.93 -7.40
CA VAL A 80 -6.70 -18.90 -6.91
C VAL A 80 -6.25 -17.47 -6.67
N LEU A 81 -5.59 -17.19 -5.55
CA LEU A 81 -4.98 -15.90 -5.24
C LEU A 81 -3.77 -15.65 -6.12
N VAL A 82 -3.84 -14.61 -6.93
CA VAL A 82 -2.80 -14.19 -7.87
C VAL A 82 -2.36 -12.76 -7.58
N ALA A 83 -1.10 -12.47 -7.87
CA ALA A 83 -0.49 -11.18 -7.57
C ALA A 83 -0.55 -10.24 -8.77
N ARG A 84 -1.27 -9.14 -8.65
CA ARG A 84 -1.31 -7.98 -9.55
C ARG A 84 -1.87 -6.77 -8.82
N HIS A 85 -1.29 -5.58 -9.09
CA HIS A 85 -1.74 -4.35 -8.44
C HIS A 85 -3.20 -4.02 -8.76
N ASN A 86 -3.55 -4.04 -10.04
CA ASN A 86 -4.90 -3.71 -10.48
C ASN A 86 -5.67 -4.98 -10.87
N PRO A 87 -6.99 -5.02 -10.63
CA PRO A 87 -7.83 -6.12 -11.13
C PRO A 87 -8.02 -6.06 -12.65
N TRP A 88 -7.74 -4.93 -13.32
CA TRP A 88 -7.62 -4.82 -14.77
C TRP A 88 -6.16 -5.04 -15.20
N LEU A 89 -5.96 -5.61 -16.39
CA LEU A 89 -4.69 -6.20 -16.77
C LEU A 89 -3.83 -5.35 -17.71
N SER A 90 -4.36 -4.25 -18.32
CA SER A 90 -3.60 -3.52 -19.35
C SER A 90 -2.43 -2.69 -18.77
N ASP A 91 -2.52 -2.20 -17.55
CA ASP A 91 -1.56 -1.23 -16.98
C ASP A 91 -0.16 -1.80 -16.74
N ASN A 92 -0.08 -3.08 -16.41
CA ASN A 92 1.17 -3.71 -15.97
C ASN A 92 1.35 -5.14 -16.49
N THR A 93 0.66 -5.46 -17.62
CA THR A 93 0.85 -6.72 -18.36
C THR A 93 0.87 -6.49 -19.87
N ASN A 94 1.32 -7.51 -20.61
CA ASN A 94 1.34 -7.49 -22.07
C ASN A 94 0.00 -7.89 -22.72
N ILE A 95 -1.12 -7.90 -21.98
CA ILE A 95 -2.41 -8.46 -22.43
C ILE A 95 -2.93 -7.81 -23.70
N ALA A 96 -2.77 -6.48 -23.86
CA ALA A 96 -3.21 -5.77 -25.05
C ALA A 96 -2.48 -6.25 -26.33
N ALA A 97 -1.18 -6.54 -26.23
CA ALA A 97 -0.40 -7.11 -27.34
C ALA A 97 -0.79 -8.57 -27.60
N VAL A 98 -0.99 -9.37 -26.55
CA VAL A 98 -1.43 -10.76 -26.68
C VAL A 98 -2.80 -10.85 -27.37
N ALA A 99 -3.74 -9.97 -27.04
CA ALA A 99 -5.08 -9.94 -27.61
C ALA A 99 -5.09 -9.71 -29.13
N GLN A 100 -4.07 -9.05 -29.69
CA GLN A 100 -3.94 -8.86 -31.16
C GLN A 100 -3.74 -10.18 -31.92
N GLY A 101 -3.09 -11.16 -31.29
CA GLY A 101 -2.82 -12.48 -31.89
C GLY A 101 -3.63 -13.64 -31.28
N ASN A 102 -4.42 -13.39 -30.23
CA ASN A 102 -5.16 -14.41 -29.49
C ASN A 102 -6.63 -14.04 -29.36
N ALA A 103 -7.49 -14.64 -30.22
CA ALA A 103 -8.91 -14.38 -30.23
C ALA A 103 -9.61 -14.73 -28.89
N ALA A 104 -9.12 -15.72 -28.15
CA ALA A 104 -9.69 -16.09 -26.85
C ALA A 104 -9.42 -15.01 -25.78
N VAL A 105 -8.27 -14.35 -25.85
CA VAL A 105 -7.96 -13.20 -24.98
C VAL A 105 -8.76 -11.99 -25.43
N ALA A 106 -8.79 -11.69 -26.75
CA ALA A 106 -9.54 -10.55 -27.28
C ALA A 106 -11.03 -10.60 -26.90
N ALA A 107 -11.64 -11.79 -26.95
CA ALA A 107 -13.06 -12.01 -26.64
C ALA A 107 -13.44 -11.76 -25.16
N ARG A 108 -12.44 -11.72 -24.26
CA ARG A 108 -12.65 -11.47 -22.82
C ARG A 108 -12.53 -9.99 -22.43
N LYS A 109 -12.25 -9.14 -23.41
CA LYS A 109 -12.25 -7.69 -23.17
C LYS A 109 -13.66 -7.27 -22.77
N ARG A 110 -13.81 -6.59 -21.64
CA ARG A 110 -15.09 -6.08 -21.18
C ARG A 110 -15.38 -4.77 -21.88
N THR A 111 -16.37 -4.76 -22.80
CA THR A 111 -16.60 -3.67 -23.74
C THR A 111 -17.94 -2.96 -23.58
N VAL A 112 -18.83 -3.49 -22.74
CA VAL A 112 -20.12 -2.85 -22.48
C VAL A 112 -19.92 -1.93 -21.30
N PRO A 113 -20.08 -0.59 -21.46
CA PRO A 113 -20.00 0.33 -20.36
C PRO A 113 -20.93 -0.13 -19.22
N GLY A 114 -20.38 -0.21 -18.01
CA GLY A 114 -21.20 -0.32 -16.82
C GLY A 114 -22.19 0.83 -16.82
N VAL A 115 -23.40 0.62 -16.31
CA VAL A 115 -24.20 1.75 -15.93
C VAL A 115 -23.40 2.44 -14.84
N LEU A 116 -22.71 3.53 -15.18
CA LEU A 116 -22.13 4.44 -14.21
C LEU A 116 -23.29 4.80 -13.29
N VAL A 117 -23.31 4.17 -12.14
CA VAL A 117 -24.13 4.65 -11.05
C VAL A 117 -23.49 5.98 -10.68
N ASN A 118 -24.05 7.04 -11.20
CA ASN A 118 -23.56 8.40 -11.09
C ASN A 118 -23.14 8.65 -9.64
N VAL A 119 -21.97 9.15 -9.48
CA VAL A 119 -21.36 9.64 -8.23
C VAL A 119 -22.42 10.46 -7.48
N GLY A 120 -22.94 9.95 -6.40
CA GLY A 120 -24.11 10.49 -5.70
C GLY A 120 -25.03 9.37 -5.19
N TYR A 121 -24.78 8.15 -5.59
CA TYR A 121 -25.41 6.99 -5.03
C TYR A 121 -24.72 6.54 -3.76
N SER A 122 -25.33 6.90 -2.67
CA SER A 122 -25.23 6.11 -1.47
C SER A 122 -25.75 4.70 -1.82
N LEU A 123 -24.87 3.68 -1.74
CA LEU A 123 -25.30 2.27 -1.88
C LEU A 123 -26.35 1.88 -0.83
N SER A 124 -26.63 2.71 0.17
CA SER A 124 -27.78 2.62 1.07
C SER A 124 -29.11 2.69 0.31
N THR A 125 -29.16 3.26 -0.90
CA THR A 125 -30.36 3.25 -1.77
C THR A 125 -30.56 1.93 -2.50
N TYR A 126 -29.54 1.04 -2.55
CA TYR A 126 -29.60 -0.21 -3.31
C TYR A 126 -29.72 -1.47 -2.45
N GLY A 127 -29.97 -1.38 -1.15
CA GLY A 127 -30.14 -2.59 -0.32
C GLY A 127 -28.89 -3.42 -0.10
N GLY A 128 -27.71 -2.88 -0.45
CA GLY A 128 -26.41 -3.50 -0.22
C GLY A 128 -25.81 -4.21 -1.45
N PRO A 129 -24.61 -4.80 -1.31
CA PRO A 129 -23.83 -5.40 -2.41
C PRO A 129 -24.58 -6.49 -3.20
N ALA A 130 -25.44 -7.26 -2.55
CA ALA A 130 -26.20 -8.33 -3.22
C ALA A 130 -27.25 -7.75 -4.20
N GLN A 131 -27.87 -6.62 -3.88
CA GLN A 131 -28.84 -5.96 -4.75
C GLN A 131 -28.15 -5.27 -5.94
N TYR A 132 -27.00 -4.65 -5.70
CA TYR A 132 -26.17 -4.08 -6.76
C TYR A 132 -25.77 -5.12 -7.81
N LEU A 133 -25.46 -6.35 -7.39
CA LEU A 133 -25.16 -7.47 -8.30
C LEU A 133 -26.41 -8.01 -9.01
N SER A 134 -27.59 -7.98 -8.37
CA SER A 134 -28.84 -8.47 -8.97
C SER A 134 -29.44 -7.51 -10.00
N ASP A 135 -29.21 -6.20 -9.85
CA ASP A 135 -29.75 -5.17 -10.74
C ASP A 135 -28.89 -4.95 -12.00
N ARG A 136 -27.74 -5.59 -12.08
CA ARG A 136 -26.90 -5.60 -13.28
C ARG A 136 -27.48 -6.60 -14.30
N THR A 137 -27.91 -6.09 -15.43
CA THR A 137 -28.48 -6.91 -16.53
C THR A 137 -27.47 -7.87 -17.16
N ASP A 138 -26.17 -7.70 -16.89
CA ASP A 138 -25.07 -8.55 -17.31
C ASP A 138 -24.76 -9.67 -16.26
N ALA A 139 -25.34 -9.61 -15.06
CA ALA A 139 -25.18 -10.62 -14.01
C ALA A 139 -26.11 -11.85 -14.17
N LEU A 140 -26.96 -11.86 -15.20
CA LEU A 140 -28.03 -12.87 -15.34
C LEU A 140 -27.60 -14.19 -15.98
N ASP A 141 -26.39 -14.29 -16.53
CA ASP A 141 -25.86 -15.55 -17.01
C ASP A 141 -24.57 -15.91 -16.23
N PRO A 142 -24.62 -16.90 -15.32
CA PRO A 142 -23.42 -17.36 -14.60
C PRO A 142 -22.29 -17.87 -15.52
N LYS A 143 -22.59 -18.04 -16.82
CA LYS A 143 -21.61 -18.41 -17.85
C LYS A 143 -21.18 -17.23 -18.70
N SER A 144 -21.80 -16.07 -18.58
CA SER A 144 -21.39 -14.88 -19.32
C SER A 144 -20.29 -14.15 -18.54
N VAL A 145 -19.22 -13.84 -19.24
CA VAL A 145 -18.22 -12.88 -18.77
C VAL A 145 -18.94 -11.54 -18.54
N LEU A 146 -18.79 -10.96 -17.36
CA LEU A 146 -19.30 -9.62 -17.07
C LEU A 146 -18.77 -8.65 -18.12
N LYS A 147 -19.68 -7.92 -18.79
CA LYS A 147 -19.30 -7.08 -19.95
C LYS A 147 -18.77 -5.71 -19.58
N SER A 148 -19.00 -5.25 -18.37
CA SER A 148 -18.48 -4.00 -17.81
C SER A 148 -17.39 -4.29 -16.77
N LEU A 149 -16.50 -3.32 -16.54
CA LEU A 149 -15.45 -3.41 -15.52
C LEU A 149 -15.51 -2.16 -14.64
N VAL A 150 -16.38 -2.20 -13.64
CA VAL A 150 -16.45 -1.17 -12.61
C VAL A 150 -15.84 -1.72 -11.34
N VAL A 151 -14.79 -1.06 -10.85
CA VAL A 151 -14.04 -1.46 -9.66
C VAL A 151 -14.14 -0.33 -8.64
N ASP A 152 -14.75 -0.63 -7.49
CA ASP A 152 -14.89 0.32 -6.38
C ASP A 152 -15.41 1.72 -6.78
N GLY A 153 -16.33 1.75 -7.76
CA GLY A 153 -16.97 2.97 -8.25
C GLY A 153 -16.31 3.59 -9.49
N GLU A 154 -15.17 3.09 -9.93
CA GLU A 154 -14.48 3.56 -11.14
C GLU A 154 -14.73 2.63 -12.34
N ASP A 155 -14.99 3.21 -13.53
CA ASP A 155 -15.22 2.46 -14.76
C ASP A 155 -13.92 2.26 -15.55
N HIS A 156 -13.44 1.03 -15.55
CA HIS A 156 -12.31 0.55 -16.35
C HIS A 156 -12.78 -0.29 -17.56
N THR A 157 -14.04 -0.11 -17.98
CA THR A 157 -14.59 -0.80 -19.17
C THR A 157 -13.76 -0.45 -20.39
N GLY A 158 -13.43 -1.47 -21.17
CA GLY A 158 -12.43 -1.35 -22.23
C GLY A 158 -11.15 -2.13 -21.91
N ASP A 159 -11.10 -2.78 -20.76
CA ASP A 159 -9.97 -3.59 -20.27
C ASP A 159 -10.37 -5.06 -20.00
N TRP A 160 -9.46 -5.86 -19.54
CA TRP A 160 -9.60 -7.27 -19.17
C TRP A 160 -9.52 -7.41 -17.66
N ALA A 161 -10.49 -8.10 -17.06
CA ALA A 161 -10.46 -8.40 -15.63
C ALA A 161 -9.68 -9.70 -15.34
N ILE A 162 -8.82 -9.68 -14.33
CA ILE A 162 -8.05 -10.85 -13.88
C ILE A 162 -8.98 -12.03 -13.52
N SER A 163 -10.16 -11.74 -12.99
CA SER A 163 -11.20 -12.73 -12.63
C SER A 163 -11.83 -13.43 -13.82
N ASP A 164 -11.53 -13.04 -15.07
CA ASP A 164 -12.04 -13.69 -16.28
C ASP A 164 -11.11 -14.81 -16.78
N PHE A 165 -9.96 -14.98 -16.15
CA PHE A 165 -8.93 -15.95 -16.53
C PHE A 165 -8.67 -16.96 -15.41
N THR A 166 -8.47 -18.23 -15.77
CA THR A 166 -7.88 -19.21 -14.87
C THR A 166 -6.39 -18.93 -14.68
N VAL A 167 -5.81 -19.45 -13.59
CA VAL A 167 -4.36 -19.34 -13.37
C VAL A 167 -3.57 -19.94 -14.54
N ALA A 168 -4.02 -21.07 -15.08
CA ALA A 168 -3.36 -21.71 -16.22
C ALA A 168 -3.33 -20.79 -17.45
N GLU A 169 -4.45 -20.09 -17.73
CA GLU A 169 -4.55 -19.12 -18.83
C GLU A 169 -3.69 -17.88 -18.57
N LEU A 170 -3.71 -17.33 -17.33
CA LEU A 170 -2.84 -16.22 -16.95
C LEU A 170 -1.37 -16.58 -17.17
N LYS A 171 -0.93 -17.73 -16.70
CA LYS A 171 0.47 -18.17 -16.84
C LYS A 171 0.87 -18.46 -18.29
N GLN A 172 -0.05 -18.94 -19.10
CA GLN A 172 0.20 -19.24 -20.50
C GLN A 172 0.30 -18.00 -21.37
N TRP A 173 -0.52 -16.97 -21.07
CA TRP A 173 -0.73 -15.86 -22.00
C TRP A 173 -0.20 -14.52 -21.49
N ILE A 174 -0.17 -14.31 -20.16
CA ILE A 174 0.01 -12.98 -19.59
C ILE A 174 1.36 -12.88 -18.87
N GLY A 175 2.19 -11.97 -19.36
CA GLY A 175 3.47 -11.60 -18.73
C GLY A 175 3.41 -10.21 -18.11
N GLY A 176 4.03 -10.06 -16.94
CA GLY A 176 4.14 -8.77 -16.28
C GLY A 176 4.96 -7.77 -17.09
N THR A 177 4.57 -6.50 -17.06
CA THR A 177 5.31 -5.39 -17.66
C THR A 177 5.62 -4.32 -16.62
N THR A 178 6.56 -3.44 -16.94
CA THR A 178 6.73 -2.20 -16.21
C THR A 178 5.43 -1.40 -16.29
N TYR A 179 4.97 -0.86 -15.16
CA TYR A 179 3.76 -0.05 -15.12
C TYR A 179 3.87 1.17 -16.05
N ASP A 180 2.88 1.37 -16.91
CA ASP A 180 2.94 2.36 -18.00
C ASP A 180 3.25 3.79 -17.53
N ALA A 181 2.81 4.18 -16.33
CA ALA A 181 3.12 5.49 -15.74
C ALA A 181 4.59 5.64 -15.28
N ARG A 182 5.42 4.58 -15.37
CA ARG A 182 6.84 4.55 -14.95
C ARG A 182 7.77 4.41 -16.14
N THR A 183 7.65 5.30 -17.13
CA THR A 183 8.34 5.22 -18.42
C THR A 183 9.87 5.24 -18.33
N GLU A 184 10.46 5.71 -17.23
CA GLU A 184 11.91 5.73 -17.00
C GLU A 184 12.49 4.40 -16.52
N ARG A 185 11.65 3.41 -16.18
CA ARG A 185 12.08 2.10 -15.68
C ARG A 185 12.43 1.15 -16.83
N PRO A 186 13.30 0.13 -16.59
CA PRO A 186 13.67 -0.83 -17.61
C PRO A 186 12.48 -1.63 -18.14
N THR A 187 12.42 -1.83 -19.46
CA THR A 187 11.35 -2.57 -20.14
C THR A 187 11.83 -3.86 -20.81
N ALA A 188 13.13 -4.16 -20.73
CA ALA A 188 13.74 -5.30 -21.44
C ALA A 188 13.16 -6.68 -21.05
N LEU A 189 12.53 -6.77 -19.89
CA LEU A 189 11.91 -7.99 -19.35
C LEU A 189 10.38 -8.00 -19.47
N ASN A 190 9.78 -6.97 -20.05
CA ASN A 190 8.33 -6.88 -20.22
C ASN A 190 7.78 -8.09 -20.98
N GLY A 191 6.72 -8.69 -20.45
CA GLY A 191 6.03 -9.82 -21.03
C GLY A 191 6.76 -11.18 -20.95
N LYS A 192 7.96 -11.24 -20.34
CA LYS A 192 8.77 -12.46 -20.30
C LYS A 192 8.48 -13.39 -19.14
N TYR A 193 7.90 -12.87 -18.08
CA TYR A 193 7.61 -13.63 -16.86
C TYR A 193 6.11 -13.59 -16.57
N PRO A 194 5.48 -14.76 -16.31
CA PRO A 194 4.05 -14.83 -16.06
C PRO A 194 3.70 -14.22 -14.70
N VAL A 195 2.42 -13.96 -14.51
CA VAL A 195 1.86 -13.63 -13.19
C VAL A 195 2.08 -14.76 -12.20
N LEU A 196 2.27 -14.43 -10.92
CA LEU A 196 2.49 -15.39 -9.84
C LEU A 196 1.25 -15.54 -8.97
N THR A 197 1.12 -16.71 -8.36
CA THR A 197 0.17 -16.95 -7.27
C THR A 197 0.80 -16.55 -5.93
N MET A 198 -0.05 -16.26 -4.92
CA MET A 198 0.43 -16.03 -3.55
C MET A 198 1.28 -17.20 -3.03
N GLN A 199 0.91 -18.46 -3.37
CA GLN A 199 1.68 -19.63 -2.95
C GLN A 199 3.10 -19.60 -3.51
N GLU A 200 3.28 -19.28 -4.79
CA GLU A 200 4.61 -19.22 -5.42
C GLU A 200 5.48 -18.13 -4.79
N ILE A 201 4.91 -16.99 -4.40
CA ILE A 201 5.68 -15.93 -3.72
C ILE A 201 6.07 -16.35 -2.31
N ILE A 202 5.20 -17.07 -1.58
CA ILE A 202 5.55 -17.67 -0.29
C ILE A 202 6.72 -18.67 -0.48
N ASP A 203 6.71 -19.47 -1.54
CA ASP A 203 7.78 -20.44 -1.80
C ASP A 203 9.09 -19.75 -2.19
N ILE A 204 9.04 -18.65 -2.96
CA ILE A 204 10.22 -17.79 -3.23
C ILE A 204 10.79 -17.24 -1.93
N ALA A 205 9.94 -16.66 -1.05
CA ALA A 205 10.39 -16.11 0.23
C ALA A 205 11.06 -17.15 1.11
N LYS A 206 10.47 -18.36 1.20
CA LYS A 206 11.05 -19.51 1.93
C LYS A 206 12.39 -19.95 1.34
N ALA A 207 12.47 -20.13 0.03
CA ALA A 207 13.69 -20.58 -0.66
C ALA A 207 14.84 -19.57 -0.53
N LYS A 208 14.55 -18.28 -0.78
CA LYS A 208 15.53 -17.19 -0.65
C LYS A 208 15.96 -16.99 0.80
N GLY A 209 15.02 -17.08 1.75
CA GLY A 209 15.32 -16.99 3.17
C GLY A 209 16.25 -18.12 3.63
N ALA A 210 15.97 -19.37 3.25
CA ALA A 210 16.83 -20.51 3.54
C ALA A 210 18.24 -20.35 2.96
N ALA A 211 18.33 -19.90 1.70
CA ALA A 211 19.62 -19.67 1.04
C ALA A 211 20.44 -18.56 1.72
N ALA A 212 19.76 -17.52 2.25
CA ALA A 212 20.41 -16.39 2.93
C ALA A 212 20.59 -16.62 4.45
N GLY A 213 20.14 -17.75 5.00
CA GLY A 213 20.22 -18.05 6.45
C GLY A 213 19.39 -17.10 7.32
N ARG A 214 18.29 -16.49 6.77
CA ARG A 214 17.40 -15.57 7.46
C ARG A 214 15.94 -15.81 7.09
N THR A 215 15.03 -15.36 7.94
CA THR A 215 13.61 -15.37 7.57
C THR A 215 13.31 -14.19 6.64
N ILE A 216 12.60 -14.48 5.54
CA ILE A 216 11.98 -13.46 4.69
C ILE A 216 10.48 -13.65 4.80
N SER A 217 9.77 -12.62 5.21
CA SER A 217 8.31 -12.64 5.32
C SER A 217 7.65 -12.30 3.98
N VAL A 218 6.35 -12.58 3.88
CA VAL A 218 5.49 -12.08 2.79
C VAL A 218 4.50 -11.06 3.34
N TYR A 219 4.05 -10.13 2.47
CA TYR A 219 3.18 -9.05 2.89
C TYR A 219 2.01 -8.85 1.89
N PRO A 220 1.07 -9.82 1.81
CA PRO A 220 -0.05 -9.72 0.88
C PRO A 220 -1.01 -8.58 1.23
N GLU A 221 -1.45 -7.85 0.21
CA GLU A 221 -2.55 -6.89 0.29
C GLU A 221 -3.86 -7.52 -0.21
N ALA A 222 -4.92 -7.42 0.58
CA ALA A 222 -6.27 -7.70 0.11
C ALA A 222 -6.79 -6.47 -0.66
N LYS A 223 -6.62 -6.49 -1.99
CA LYS A 223 -7.02 -5.41 -2.90
C LYS A 223 -8.51 -5.48 -3.22
N ASN A 224 -9.16 -4.32 -3.33
CA ASN A 224 -10.54 -4.18 -3.80
C ASN A 224 -11.47 -5.30 -3.30
N PRO A 225 -11.59 -5.54 -1.97
CA PRO A 225 -12.23 -6.75 -1.44
C PRO A 225 -13.70 -6.87 -1.82
N LEU A 226 -14.45 -5.78 -1.92
CA LEU A 226 -15.84 -5.82 -2.35
C LEU A 226 -15.95 -6.29 -3.80
N TRP A 227 -15.11 -5.77 -4.70
CA TRP A 227 -15.06 -6.19 -6.09
C TRP A 227 -14.63 -7.66 -6.22
N ASN A 228 -13.55 -8.06 -5.54
CA ASN A 228 -13.05 -9.44 -5.56
C ASN A 228 -14.11 -10.44 -5.07
N ASN A 229 -14.81 -10.13 -3.97
CA ASN A 229 -15.88 -10.97 -3.46
C ASN A 229 -17.03 -11.11 -4.47
N ALA A 230 -17.42 -10.00 -5.11
CA ALA A 230 -18.48 -10.01 -6.14
C ALA A 230 -18.09 -10.89 -7.34
N GLN A 231 -16.86 -10.77 -7.85
CA GLN A 231 -16.35 -11.61 -8.94
C GLN A 231 -16.23 -13.08 -8.51
N ALA A 232 -15.73 -13.34 -7.31
CA ALA A 232 -15.58 -14.68 -6.76
C ALA A 232 -16.92 -15.40 -6.64
N ILE A 233 -17.96 -14.72 -6.13
CA ILE A 233 -19.33 -15.25 -6.06
C ILE A 233 -19.86 -15.57 -7.48
N ALA A 234 -19.68 -14.65 -8.43
CA ALA A 234 -20.08 -14.85 -9.82
C ALA A 234 -19.37 -16.03 -10.49
N ASN A 235 -18.13 -16.29 -10.10
CA ASN A 235 -17.31 -17.42 -10.57
C ASN A 235 -17.54 -18.73 -9.80
N GLY A 236 -18.38 -18.73 -8.74
CA GLY A 236 -18.66 -19.91 -7.93
C GLY A 236 -17.54 -20.27 -6.95
N CYS A 237 -16.73 -19.31 -6.54
CA CYS A 237 -15.58 -19.51 -5.64
C CYS A 237 -15.96 -19.75 -4.16
N GLY A 238 -17.22 -19.89 -3.84
CA GLY A 238 -17.70 -20.12 -2.49
C GLY A 238 -19.16 -19.80 -2.35
N THR A 239 -19.74 -20.13 -1.20
CA THR A 239 -21.15 -19.90 -0.89
C THR A 239 -21.38 -18.76 0.09
N GLY A 240 -20.30 -18.23 0.68
CA GLY A 240 -20.32 -17.11 1.62
C GLY A 240 -20.24 -15.75 0.92
N SER A 241 -20.30 -14.69 1.73
CA SER A 241 -20.21 -13.30 1.24
C SER A 241 -18.76 -12.80 1.10
N HIS A 242 -17.77 -13.56 1.57
CA HIS A 242 -16.35 -13.16 1.62
C HIS A 242 -15.41 -14.25 1.08
N PRO A 243 -15.68 -14.83 -0.12
CA PRO A 243 -14.84 -15.91 -0.66
C PRO A 243 -13.39 -15.48 -0.92
N PHE A 244 -13.13 -14.19 -1.13
CA PHE A 244 -11.78 -13.66 -1.32
C PHE A 244 -10.98 -13.73 -0.02
N GLU A 245 -11.50 -13.21 1.06
CA GLU A 245 -10.86 -13.28 2.38
C GLU A 245 -10.78 -14.73 2.87
N ASP A 246 -11.79 -15.57 2.61
CA ASP A 246 -11.77 -17.00 2.95
C ASP A 246 -10.62 -17.73 2.25
N ALA A 247 -10.33 -17.39 0.99
CA ALA A 247 -9.18 -17.92 0.26
C ALA A 247 -7.85 -17.51 0.92
N ILE A 248 -7.73 -16.25 1.37
CA ILE A 248 -6.56 -15.77 2.11
C ILE A 248 -6.42 -16.54 3.44
N VAL A 249 -7.50 -16.64 4.21
CA VAL A 249 -7.51 -17.37 5.50
C VAL A 249 -7.07 -18.83 5.31
N LYS A 250 -7.62 -19.48 4.28
CA LYS A 250 -7.29 -20.86 3.96
C LYS A 250 -5.80 -21.02 3.65
N LEU A 251 -5.26 -20.19 2.75
CA LEU A 251 -3.87 -20.30 2.30
C LEU A 251 -2.89 -20.01 3.44
N VAL A 252 -3.18 -19.03 4.30
CA VAL A 252 -2.39 -18.73 5.49
C VAL A 252 -2.35 -19.92 6.46
N LYS A 253 -3.50 -20.57 6.70
CA LYS A 253 -3.59 -21.75 7.57
C LYS A 253 -2.88 -22.95 6.97
N ASP A 254 -3.06 -23.21 5.68
CA ASP A 254 -2.42 -24.32 4.96
C ASP A 254 -0.89 -24.23 4.96
N ASN A 255 -0.34 -23.01 4.97
CA ASN A 255 1.09 -22.76 5.05
C ASN A 255 1.64 -22.66 6.49
N ASN A 256 0.82 -22.91 7.53
CA ASN A 256 1.19 -22.76 8.95
C ASN A 256 1.66 -21.35 9.31
N LEU A 257 1.09 -20.32 8.67
CA LEU A 257 1.45 -18.91 8.87
C LEU A 257 0.47 -18.15 9.81
N ASN A 258 -0.45 -18.86 10.49
CA ASN A 258 -1.49 -18.24 11.31
C ASN A 258 -1.05 -18.00 12.76
N SER A 259 0.00 -17.19 12.96
CA SER A 259 0.41 -16.72 14.29
C SER A 259 1.03 -15.32 14.25
N LYS A 260 1.11 -14.62 15.38
CA LYS A 260 1.74 -13.28 15.48
C LYS A 260 3.23 -13.27 15.11
N SER A 261 3.91 -14.40 15.30
CA SER A 261 5.33 -14.57 14.98
C SER A 261 5.59 -15.15 13.60
N ALA A 262 4.55 -15.51 12.85
CA ALA A 262 4.69 -16.06 11.52
C ALA A 262 5.29 -15.04 10.54
N ALA A 263 6.00 -15.55 9.53
CA ALA A 263 6.66 -14.75 8.50
C ALA A 263 5.64 -14.22 7.47
N ILE A 264 4.59 -13.57 7.96
CA ILE A 264 3.54 -12.95 7.12
C ILE A 264 2.92 -11.77 7.86
N LEU A 265 2.65 -10.70 7.11
CA LEU A 265 1.79 -9.59 7.50
C LEU A 265 0.74 -9.43 6.42
N ILE A 266 -0.51 -9.14 6.77
CA ILE A 266 -1.59 -8.94 5.78
C ILE A 266 -2.09 -7.51 5.91
N GLN A 267 -2.27 -6.84 4.78
CA GLN A 267 -2.70 -5.45 4.72
C GLN A 267 -3.94 -5.26 3.85
N SER A 268 -4.65 -4.19 4.08
CA SER A 268 -5.72 -3.69 3.21
C SER A 268 -5.99 -2.22 3.51
N PHE A 269 -6.44 -1.47 2.51
CA PHE A 269 -7.05 -0.16 2.70
C PHE A 269 -8.47 -0.27 3.29
N ASP A 270 -9.13 -1.42 3.11
CA ASP A 270 -10.49 -1.63 3.55
C ASP A 270 -10.56 -2.22 4.96
N PRO A 271 -11.06 -1.44 5.96
CA PRO A 271 -11.15 -1.91 7.34
C PRO A 271 -12.18 -3.04 7.52
N ALA A 272 -13.18 -3.16 6.63
CA ALA A 272 -14.17 -4.24 6.72
C ALA A 272 -13.51 -5.58 6.41
N SER A 273 -12.64 -5.63 5.38
CA SER A 273 -11.87 -6.83 5.05
C SER A 273 -10.96 -7.27 6.20
N LEU A 274 -10.19 -6.35 6.80
CA LEU A 274 -9.32 -6.67 7.94
C LEU A 274 -10.11 -7.15 9.17
N LYS A 275 -11.24 -6.52 9.48
CA LYS A 275 -12.13 -6.94 10.56
C LYS A 275 -12.68 -8.35 10.31
N TYR A 276 -13.08 -8.65 9.05
CA TYR A 276 -13.53 -9.99 8.67
C TYR A 276 -12.39 -11.02 8.81
N LEU A 277 -11.20 -10.75 8.27
CA LEU A 277 -10.04 -11.63 8.40
C LEU A 277 -9.75 -11.97 9.87
N ARG A 278 -9.82 -10.98 10.76
CA ARG A 278 -9.65 -11.19 12.21
C ARG A 278 -10.77 -12.06 12.79
N ALA A 279 -12.02 -11.80 12.43
CA ALA A 279 -13.18 -12.59 12.88
C ALA A 279 -13.17 -14.03 12.34
N ALA A 280 -12.63 -14.26 11.13
CA ALA A 280 -12.43 -15.58 10.53
C ALA A 280 -11.27 -16.38 11.16
N GLY A 281 -10.63 -15.82 12.20
CA GLY A 281 -9.65 -16.49 13.05
C GLY A 281 -8.21 -16.37 12.55
N LEU A 282 -7.88 -15.32 11.78
CA LEU A 282 -6.48 -15.00 11.53
C LEU A 282 -5.83 -14.38 12.77
N ASN A 283 -4.73 -15.00 13.21
CA ASN A 283 -3.91 -14.55 14.33
C ASN A 283 -2.61 -13.88 13.88
N THR A 284 -2.32 -13.86 12.58
CA THR A 284 -1.15 -13.16 12.03
C THR A 284 -1.27 -11.64 12.19
N LYS A 285 -0.19 -10.91 11.94
CA LYS A 285 -0.22 -9.43 11.99
C LYS A 285 -1.08 -8.89 10.86
N LEU A 286 -2.01 -7.98 11.18
CA LEU A 286 -2.83 -7.24 10.23
C LEU A 286 -2.45 -5.77 10.24
N VAL A 287 -2.50 -5.11 9.08
CA VAL A 287 -2.08 -3.72 8.89
C VAL A 287 -3.14 -2.94 8.14
N GLN A 288 -3.59 -1.84 8.74
CA GLN A 288 -4.49 -0.91 8.09
C GLN A 288 -3.71 0.08 7.22
N LEU A 289 -3.86 -0.01 5.92
CA LEU A 289 -3.34 0.99 4.99
C LEU A 289 -4.19 2.25 5.03
N VAL A 290 -3.53 3.41 4.95
CA VAL A 290 -4.20 4.71 4.99
C VAL A 290 -3.66 5.58 3.86
N ASP A 291 -4.55 6.06 2.99
CA ASP A 291 -4.18 6.86 1.84
C ASP A 291 -4.56 8.35 1.99
N GLY A 292 -4.20 9.12 0.98
CA GLY A 292 -4.58 10.50 0.76
C GLY A 292 -4.39 10.84 -0.72
N ASN A 293 -5.25 11.71 -1.27
CA ASN A 293 -5.24 11.99 -2.71
C ASN A 293 -4.14 12.97 -3.12
N ASP A 294 -3.82 13.97 -2.27
CA ASP A 294 -2.79 14.97 -2.59
C ASP A 294 -2.28 15.65 -1.30
N VAL A 295 -1.28 16.52 -1.46
CA VAL A 295 -0.67 17.33 -0.40
C VAL A 295 -0.69 18.79 -0.78
N ASN A 296 -1.18 19.63 0.10
CA ASN A 296 -0.97 21.06 -0.02
C ASN A 296 0.45 21.42 0.45
N TYR A 297 1.40 21.52 -0.47
CA TYR A 297 2.80 21.81 -0.13
C TYR A 297 3.05 23.19 0.48
N LYS A 298 2.06 24.10 0.49
CA LYS A 298 2.15 25.36 1.21
C LYS A 298 1.97 25.21 2.72
N THR A 299 1.08 24.30 3.10
CA THR A 299 0.68 24.10 4.50
C THR A 299 1.11 22.76 5.09
N GLY A 300 1.50 21.81 4.25
CA GLY A 300 1.73 20.41 4.63
C GLY A 300 0.45 19.62 4.88
N ALA A 301 -0.72 20.22 4.65
CA ALA A 301 -2.00 19.56 4.90
C ALA A 301 -2.29 18.48 3.85
N MET A 302 -2.76 17.33 4.32
CA MET A 302 -3.27 16.26 3.46
C MET A 302 -4.60 16.66 2.82
N ILE A 303 -4.76 16.32 1.54
CA ILE A 303 -6.01 16.47 0.79
C ILE A 303 -6.56 15.07 0.54
N TYR A 304 -7.77 14.80 1.04
CA TYR A 304 -8.40 13.48 0.90
C TYR A 304 -9.43 13.47 -0.24
N GLN A 305 -10.05 14.60 -0.55
CA GLN A 305 -11.06 14.72 -1.59
C GLN A 305 -10.62 15.77 -2.61
N THR A 306 -10.53 15.37 -3.88
CA THR A 306 -10.22 16.24 -5.02
C THR A 306 -11.08 15.83 -6.20
N ASP A 307 -11.18 16.70 -7.22
CA ASP A 307 -11.80 16.37 -8.51
C ASP A 307 -10.92 15.40 -9.33
N ASP A 308 -9.63 15.33 -9.00
CA ASP A 308 -8.65 14.39 -9.59
C ASP A 308 -8.38 13.28 -8.56
N VAL A 309 -9.10 12.18 -8.68
CA VAL A 309 -9.01 11.03 -7.79
C VAL A 309 -7.94 10.09 -8.29
N TYR A 310 -6.87 9.93 -7.53
CA TYR A 310 -5.75 9.05 -7.91
C TYR A 310 -5.98 7.58 -7.54
N ASN A 311 -6.49 7.29 -6.33
CA ASN A 311 -6.61 5.92 -5.84
C ASN A 311 -8.01 5.55 -5.33
N PHE A 312 -8.73 6.49 -4.72
CA PHE A 312 -9.99 6.20 -4.03
C PHE A 312 -11.03 7.26 -4.31
N VAL A 313 -12.16 6.84 -4.84
CA VAL A 313 -13.35 7.67 -4.94
C VAL A 313 -13.72 8.16 -3.54
N ASP A 314 -14.02 9.44 -3.39
CA ASP A 314 -14.37 10.08 -2.13
C ASP A 314 -13.26 10.17 -1.06
N GLY A 315 -12.00 9.76 -1.33
CA GLY A 315 -10.88 9.85 -0.38
C GLY A 315 -11.06 8.98 0.88
N ARG A 316 -11.73 7.83 0.73
CA ARG A 316 -12.07 6.89 1.80
C ARG A 316 -12.09 5.45 1.30
N PRO A 317 -12.02 4.44 2.19
CA PRO A 317 -12.24 3.05 1.82
C PRO A 317 -13.59 2.86 1.12
N TYR A 318 -13.64 2.04 0.09
CA TYR A 318 -14.90 1.84 -0.65
C TYR A 318 -16.01 1.23 0.21
N SER A 319 -15.68 0.38 1.19
CA SER A 319 -16.68 -0.10 2.17
C SER A 319 -17.33 1.02 2.97
N TRP A 320 -16.64 2.13 3.23
CA TRP A 320 -17.23 3.30 3.87
C TRP A 320 -18.17 4.04 2.93
N THR A 321 -17.81 4.19 1.65
CA THR A 321 -18.70 4.74 0.63
C THR A 321 -19.98 3.92 0.54
N VAL A 322 -19.86 2.59 0.46
CA VAL A 322 -21.00 1.64 0.43
C VAL A 322 -21.88 1.73 1.68
N ALA A 323 -21.26 1.88 2.84
CA ALA A 323 -21.97 1.99 4.13
C ALA A 323 -22.56 3.38 4.39
N GLY A 324 -22.30 4.38 3.54
CA GLY A 324 -22.71 5.77 3.77
C GLY A 324 -21.93 6.45 4.90
N ASP A 325 -20.75 5.93 5.27
CA ASP A 325 -19.85 6.56 6.26
C ASP A 325 -19.13 7.74 5.60
N GLY A 326 -19.41 8.94 6.09
CA GLY A 326 -18.86 10.20 5.55
C GLY A 326 -17.42 10.50 5.96
N ARG A 327 -16.75 9.65 6.73
CA ARG A 327 -15.35 9.87 7.14
C ARG A 327 -14.40 9.72 5.95
N TYR A 328 -13.27 10.43 6.01
CA TYR A 328 -12.14 10.27 5.10
C TYR A 328 -11.03 9.45 5.77
N PHE A 329 -10.05 8.99 5.00
CA PHE A 329 -8.88 8.27 5.52
C PHE A 329 -8.19 8.98 6.69
N GLY A 330 -8.16 10.31 6.70
CA GLY A 330 -7.58 11.09 7.81
C GLY A 330 -8.21 10.83 9.18
N ALA A 331 -9.47 10.40 9.23
CA ALA A 331 -10.11 10.03 10.49
C ALA A 331 -9.43 8.84 11.17
N MET A 332 -8.82 7.94 10.38
CA MET A 332 -8.08 6.76 10.88
C MET A 332 -6.81 7.14 11.64
N LEU A 333 -6.20 8.30 11.31
CA LEU A 333 -4.93 8.76 11.89
C LEU A 333 -5.10 9.63 13.14
N THR A 334 -6.34 9.90 13.54
CA THR A 334 -6.63 10.56 14.82
C THR A 334 -6.42 9.59 16.00
N PRO A 335 -6.20 10.06 17.26
CA PRO A 335 -6.09 9.17 18.41
C PRO A 335 -7.27 8.20 18.56
N ALA A 336 -8.49 8.64 18.24
CA ALA A 336 -9.68 7.79 18.25
C ALA A 336 -9.65 6.75 17.12
N GLY A 337 -9.24 7.14 15.91
CA GLY A 337 -9.07 6.23 14.77
C GLY A 337 -8.00 5.18 15.02
N LEU A 338 -6.85 5.57 15.56
CA LEU A 338 -5.78 4.64 15.96
C LEU A 338 -6.26 3.64 17.02
N ALA A 339 -7.04 4.10 18.02
CA ALA A 339 -7.64 3.22 19.00
C ALA A 339 -8.66 2.25 18.36
N GLU A 340 -9.46 2.69 17.37
CA GLU A 340 -10.35 1.82 16.60
C GLU A 340 -9.53 0.77 15.83
N ILE A 341 -8.48 1.18 15.09
CA ILE A 341 -7.62 0.27 14.33
C ILE A 341 -7.01 -0.80 15.23
N LYS A 342 -6.55 -0.42 16.45
CA LYS A 342 -5.95 -1.37 17.39
C LYS A 342 -6.87 -2.52 17.78
N THR A 343 -8.17 -2.38 17.64
CA THR A 343 -9.12 -3.46 17.95
C THR A 343 -9.06 -4.63 16.96
N TYR A 344 -8.56 -4.42 15.72
CA TYR A 344 -8.50 -5.44 14.68
C TYR A 344 -7.14 -5.57 14.00
N ALA A 345 -6.28 -4.56 14.04
CA ALA A 345 -4.98 -4.56 13.39
C ALA A 345 -3.82 -4.35 14.39
N ASP A 346 -2.61 -4.65 13.95
CA ASP A 346 -1.38 -4.60 14.75
C ASP A 346 -0.48 -3.43 14.33
N GLY A 347 -0.73 -2.85 13.16
CA GLY A 347 0.02 -1.71 12.62
C GLY A 347 -0.81 -0.91 11.64
N ILE A 348 -0.22 0.21 11.22
CA ILE A 348 -0.74 1.07 10.16
C ILE A 348 0.27 1.20 9.03
N GLY A 349 -0.22 1.36 7.80
CA GLY A 349 0.57 1.68 6.62
C GLY A 349 0.12 3.03 6.05
N PRO A 350 0.60 4.16 6.58
CA PRO A 350 0.25 5.48 6.08
C PRO A 350 1.09 5.86 4.86
N TRP A 351 0.53 6.69 3.97
CA TRP A 351 1.28 7.34 2.91
C TRP A 351 2.34 8.28 3.49
N LYS A 352 3.55 8.33 2.87
CA LYS A 352 4.72 9.11 3.36
C LYS A 352 4.39 10.52 3.89
N PRO A 353 3.61 11.37 3.18
CA PRO A 353 3.31 12.72 3.64
C PRO A 353 2.47 12.81 4.93
N GLN A 354 1.80 11.72 5.31
CA GLN A 354 1.07 11.65 6.59
C GLN A 354 2.03 11.48 7.78
N VAL A 355 3.21 10.91 7.52
CA VAL A 355 4.28 10.69 8.52
C VAL A 355 5.19 11.91 8.62
N MET A 356 5.54 12.50 7.48
CA MET A 356 6.44 13.64 7.37
C MET A 356 5.73 14.76 6.62
N ALA A 357 5.39 15.85 7.30
CA ALA A 357 4.80 17.02 6.66
C ALA A 357 5.80 17.66 5.68
N LEU A 358 5.36 17.87 4.45
CA LEU A 358 6.15 18.38 3.34
C LEU A 358 5.72 19.82 3.05
N THR A 359 6.61 20.81 3.26
CA THR A 359 6.27 22.23 3.06
C THR A 359 7.35 23.01 2.34
N VAL A 360 6.97 24.16 1.79
CA VAL A 360 7.86 25.17 1.22
C VAL A 360 8.00 26.31 2.23
N SER A 361 9.21 26.59 2.70
CA SER A 361 9.50 27.61 3.70
C SER A 361 10.70 28.48 3.27
N PRO A 362 10.61 29.84 3.25
CA PRO A 362 9.41 30.63 3.49
C PRO A 362 8.33 30.37 2.43
N LEU A 363 7.08 30.62 2.77
CA LEU A 363 5.95 30.37 1.88
C LEU A 363 6.11 31.15 0.56
N LYS A 364 6.16 30.42 -0.55
CA LYS A 364 6.20 30.97 -1.91
C LYS A 364 4.77 31.30 -2.35
N THR A 365 4.51 32.55 -2.72
CA THR A 365 3.17 33.02 -3.11
C THR A 365 2.96 33.07 -4.62
N SER A 366 4.04 33.22 -5.39
CA SER A 366 4.03 33.27 -6.85
C SER A 366 5.21 32.56 -7.46
N ASN A 367 5.06 32.11 -8.69
CA ASN A 367 6.12 31.59 -9.54
C ASN A 367 6.99 32.72 -10.11
N ALA A 368 8.11 32.40 -10.75
CA ALA A 368 9.02 33.37 -11.36
C ALA A 368 8.36 34.18 -12.50
N ASP A 369 7.33 33.64 -13.14
CA ASP A 369 6.52 34.29 -14.18
C ASP A 369 5.36 35.14 -13.63
N GLY A 370 5.25 35.25 -12.30
CA GLY A 370 4.20 36.01 -11.63
C GLY A 370 2.87 35.28 -11.43
N THR A 371 2.73 34.06 -11.92
CA THR A 371 1.52 33.26 -11.66
C THR A 371 1.43 32.81 -10.20
N PRO A 372 0.22 32.59 -9.65
CA PRO A 372 0.07 32.04 -8.30
C PRO A 372 0.82 30.73 -8.12
N TYR A 373 1.58 30.61 -7.04
CA TYR A 373 2.24 29.37 -6.70
C TYR A 373 1.22 28.34 -6.19
N THR A 374 1.10 27.23 -6.87
CA THR A 374 0.19 26.13 -6.51
C THR A 374 0.82 25.09 -5.59
N GLY A 375 2.14 25.03 -5.56
CA GLY A 375 2.93 24.03 -4.82
C GLY A 375 3.44 22.94 -5.76
N ALA A 376 4.69 22.50 -5.52
CA ALA A 376 5.27 21.35 -6.21
C ALA A 376 6.20 20.60 -5.27
N LEU A 377 6.24 19.28 -5.39
CA LEU A 377 7.13 18.42 -4.59
C LEU A 377 8.61 18.82 -4.75
N ALA A 378 9.00 19.21 -5.96
CA ALA A 378 10.35 19.68 -6.27
C ALA A 378 10.76 20.97 -5.54
N ASP A 379 9.81 21.78 -5.10
CA ASP A 379 10.06 23.01 -4.34
C ASP A 379 10.10 22.80 -2.82
N VAL A 380 9.66 21.64 -2.34
CA VAL A 380 9.64 21.31 -0.90
C VAL A 380 11.06 21.36 -0.34
N ASN A 381 11.25 22.23 0.64
CA ASN A 381 12.54 22.47 1.29
C ASN A 381 12.48 22.30 2.82
N SER A 382 11.33 21.92 3.35
CA SER A 382 11.13 21.59 4.76
C SER A 382 10.35 20.31 4.91
N VAL A 383 10.90 19.36 5.66
CA VAL A 383 10.32 18.06 5.96
C VAL A 383 10.36 17.88 7.47
N THR A 384 9.19 17.75 8.09
CA THR A 384 9.07 17.70 9.55
C THR A 384 8.23 16.49 9.96
N PRO A 385 8.69 15.64 10.92
CA PRO A 385 7.87 14.58 11.46
C PRO A 385 6.55 15.10 12.01
N THR A 386 5.45 14.42 11.69
CA THR A 386 4.16 14.63 12.36
C THR A 386 4.13 13.89 13.71
N SER A 387 3.07 14.04 14.49
CA SER A 387 2.92 13.26 15.73
C SER A 387 2.54 11.79 15.47
N LEU A 388 2.25 11.41 14.22
CA LEU A 388 1.62 10.13 13.88
C LEU A 388 2.38 8.91 14.39
N ILE A 389 3.73 8.89 14.25
CA ILE A 389 4.53 7.74 14.74
C ILE A 389 4.36 7.60 16.26
N ALA A 390 4.52 8.69 17.00
CA ALA A 390 4.39 8.68 18.45
C ALA A 390 2.97 8.29 18.91
N ASP A 391 1.94 8.80 18.23
CA ASP A 391 0.54 8.48 18.52
C ASP A 391 0.22 7.02 18.21
N ALA A 392 0.72 6.47 17.10
CA ALA A 392 0.57 5.08 16.71
C ALA A 392 1.30 4.15 17.71
N HIS A 393 2.55 4.44 18.05
CA HIS A 393 3.33 3.68 19.04
C HIS A 393 2.66 3.70 20.41
N LYS A 394 2.13 4.85 20.83
CA LYS A 394 1.34 4.96 22.07
C LYS A 394 0.08 4.07 22.04
N ALA A 395 -0.55 3.92 20.88
CA ALA A 395 -1.67 3.00 20.68
C ALA A 395 -1.23 1.52 20.55
N GLY A 396 0.09 1.24 20.50
CA GLY A 396 0.66 -0.08 20.29
C GLY A 396 0.56 -0.57 18.85
N LEU A 397 0.56 0.36 17.88
CA LEU A 397 0.55 0.10 16.43
C LEU A 397 1.91 0.43 15.85
N PHE A 398 2.53 -0.50 15.12
CA PHE A 398 3.72 -0.20 14.33
C PHE A 398 3.36 0.59 13.06
N VAL A 399 4.35 1.29 12.48
CA VAL A 399 4.17 2.18 11.32
C VAL A 399 5.05 1.73 10.17
N HIS A 400 4.44 1.18 9.10
CA HIS A 400 5.12 0.86 7.85
C HIS A 400 4.63 1.81 6.75
N THR A 401 5.46 2.74 6.31
CA THR A 401 5.05 3.81 5.38
C THR A 401 5.43 3.51 3.93
N TYR A 402 4.62 4.00 2.97
CA TYR A 402 4.74 3.75 1.52
C TYR A 402 4.66 5.04 0.69
N THR A 403 5.11 5.09 -0.55
CA THR A 403 6.03 4.21 -1.23
C THR A 403 7.30 4.99 -1.54
N PHE A 404 8.44 4.41 -1.20
CA PHE A 404 9.74 5.02 -1.50
C PHE A 404 10.18 4.68 -2.91
N ARG A 405 10.62 5.69 -3.65
CA ARG A 405 11.03 5.62 -5.05
C ARG A 405 12.27 6.45 -5.28
N ASN A 406 13.15 5.99 -6.19
CA ASN A 406 14.41 6.70 -6.47
C ASN A 406 14.26 7.81 -7.52
N GLU A 407 13.21 7.76 -8.35
CA GLU A 407 12.99 8.72 -9.41
C GLU A 407 12.80 10.13 -8.84
N GLN A 408 13.53 11.09 -9.40
CA GLN A 408 13.58 12.47 -8.90
C GLN A 408 12.19 13.12 -8.77
N LYS A 409 11.27 12.77 -9.65
CA LYS A 409 9.88 13.30 -9.62
C LYS A 409 9.08 12.89 -8.37
N TYR A 410 9.54 11.87 -7.63
CA TYR A 410 8.92 11.39 -6.39
C TYR A 410 9.66 11.81 -5.13
N LEU A 411 10.75 12.58 -5.27
CA LEU A 411 11.57 13.06 -4.16
C LEU A 411 11.28 14.54 -3.88
N ALA A 412 11.11 14.87 -2.60
CA ALA A 412 11.02 16.27 -2.17
C ALA A 412 12.32 17.01 -2.51
N GLY A 413 12.20 18.29 -2.92
CA GLY A 413 13.33 19.09 -3.38
C GLY A 413 14.48 19.20 -2.38
N ILE A 414 14.18 19.14 -1.07
CA ILE A 414 15.20 19.14 0.01
C ILE A 414 16.21 17.99 -0.13
N TYR A 415 15.81 16.86 -0.68
CA TYR A 415 16.68 15.69 -0.86
C TYR A 415 17.61 15.80 -2.07
N LYS A 416 17.44 16.84 -2.91
CA LYS A 416 18.32 17.16 -4.06
C LYS A 416 18.58 15.96 -4.98
N GLY A 417 17.58 15.12 -5.17
CA GLY A 417 17.68 13.92 -6.00
C GLY A 417 18.40 12.72 -5.34
N ASP A 418 18.74 12.80 -4.05
CA ASP A 418 19.32 11.68 -3.30
C ASP A 418 18.21 10.91 -2.55
N PRO A 419 17.81 9.71 -3.03
CA PRO A 419 16.81 8.91 -2.35
C PRO A 419 17.29 8.38 -1.00
N THR A 420 18.61 8.19 -0.79
CA THR A 420 19.17 7.74 0.50
C THR A 420 18.84 8.73 1.60
N ALA A 421 18.90 10.04 1.30
CA ALA A 421 18.55 11.07 2.27
C ALA A 421 17.08 11.00 2.72
N GLU A 422 16.15 10.62 1.82
CA GLU A 422 14.75 10.39 2.18
C GLU A 422 14.61 9.22 3.15
N TYR A 423 15.17 8.03 2.83
CA TYR A 423 15.11 6.87 3.73
C TYR A 423 15.65 7.18 5.12
N LEU A 424 16.82 7.84 5.19
CA LEU A 424 17.44 8.21 6.46
C LEU A 424 16.57 9.14 7.29
N ALA A 425 15.87 10.09 6.67
CA ALA A 425 14.94 10.98 7.36
C ALA A 425 13.80 10.20 8.06
N TYR A 426 13.22 9.21 7.36
CA TYR A 426 12.14 8.38 7.92
C TYR A 426 12.64 7.39 8.98
N PHE A 427 13.80 6.75 8.78
CA PHE A 427 14.38 5.87 9.80
C PHE A 427 14.70 6.63 11.09
N ARG A 428 15.27 7.84 10.99
CA ARG A 428 15.56 8.71 12.14
C ARG A 428 14.26 9.22 12.82
N ALA A 429 13.17 9.32 12.08
CA ALA A 429 11.84 9.66 12.65
C ALA A 429 11.23 8.50 13.42
N GLY A 430 11.72 7.25 13.26
CA GLY A 430 11.27 6.09 14.02
C GLY A 430 10.20 5.24 13.35
N VAL A 431 10.07 5.28 12.00
CA VAL A 431 9.19 4.33 11.29
C VAL A 431 9.67 2.91 11.50
N ASP A 432 8.72 1.96 11.64
CA ASP A 432 9.01 0.54 11.86
C ASP A 432 9.37 -0.20 10.57
N GLY A 433 9.02 0.38 9.41
CA GLY A 433 9.37 -0.18 8.11
C GLY A 433 8.99 0.73 6.96
N VAL A 434 9.58 0.44 5.80
CA VAL A 434 9.38 1.21 4.56
C VAL A 434 9.08 0.28 3.39
N PHE A 435 8.01 0.59 2.63
CA PHE A 435 7.73 -0.05 1.35
C PHE A 435 8.52 0.65 0.25
N SER A 436 9.35 -0.11 -0.46
CA SER A 436 10.26 0.43 -1.45
C SER A 436 10.18 -0.26 -2.80
N ASP A 437 10.04 0.55 -3.86
CA ASP A 437 10.22 0.10 -5.26
C ASP A 437 11.70 -0.23 -5.56
N PHE A 438 12.62 0.18 -4.68
CA PHE A 438 14.06 0.02 -4.78
C PHE A 438 14.63 -0.56 -3.47
N ALA A 439 14.30 -1.82 -3.17
CA ALA A 439 14.74 -2.49 -1.95
C ALA A 439 16.26 -2.48 -1.75
N ASN A 440 17.03 -2.48 -2.85
CA ASN A 440 18.49 -2.33 -2.82
C ASN A 440 18.94 -0.98 -2.22
N THR A 441 18.29 0.13 -2.61
CA THR A 441 18.57 1.46 -2.06
C THR A 441 18.13 1.56 -0.60
N ALA A 442 16.93 1.04 -0.29
CA ALA A 442 16.42 0.99 1.09
C ALA A 442 17.34 0.22 2.03
N SER A 443 17.84 -0.96 1.60
CA SER A 443 18.78 -1.78 2.39
C SER A 443 20.12 -1.07 2.58
N ALA A 444 20.64 -0.41 1.54
CA ALA A 444 21.86 0.38 1.65
C ALA A 444 21.69 1.57 2.62
N ALA A 445 20.59 2.30 2.52
CA ALA A 445 20.26 3.41 3.43
C ALA A 445 20.13 2.92 4.89
N ARG A 446 19.45 1.77 5.10
CA ARG A 446 19.37 1.13 6.41
C ARG A 446 20.74 0.78 6.97
N ALA A 447 21.66 0.25 6.15
CA ALA A 447 23.04 -0.03 6.59
C ALA A 447 23.79 1.24 7.06
N VAL A 448 23.53 2.39 6.41
CA VAL A 448 24.05 3.69 6.87
C VAL A 448 23.45 4.05 8.23
N TYR A 449 22.11 3.94 8.38
CA TYR A 449 21.40 4.23 9.63
C TYR A 449 21.89 3.35 10.79
N LEU A 450 22.14 2.05 10.54
CA LEU A 450 22.71 1.14 11.55
C LEU A 450 24.08 1.60 12.04
N LYS A 451 24.96 2.02 11.14
CA LYS A 451 26.28 2.58 11.51
C LYS A 451 26.15 3.87 12.32
N GLU A 452 25.22 4.77 11.98
CA GLU A 452 24.96 6.00 12.73
C GLU A 452 24.50 5.70 14.17
N THR A 453 23.81 4.59 14.38
CA THR A 453 23.32 4.16 15.70
C THR A 453 24.30 3.23 16.44
N GLY A 454 25.51 3.02 15.91
CA GLY A 454 26.55 2.22 16.55
C GLY A 454 26.38 0.70 16.40
N ARG A 455 25.74 0.25 15.31
CA ARG A 455 25.43 -1.17 15.04
C ARG A 455 25.90 -1.65 13.67
#